data_f84f70fedc34e320abb6f4e1c3703e84
#
_entry.id   f84f70fedc34e320abb6f4e1c3703e84
#
_cell.length_a   1.000
_cell.length_b   1.000
_cell.length_c   1.000
_cell.angle_alpha   90.00
_cell.angle_beta   90.00
_cell.angle_gamma   90.00
#
_symmetry.space_group_name_H-M   'P 1'
#
loop_
_entity.id
_entity.type
_entity.pdbx_description
1 polymer ?
#
loop_
_entity_poly.entity_id
_entity_poly.type
_entity_poly.pdbx_seq_one_letter_code
_entity_poly.pdbx_strand_id
1 'polypeptide(L)'
;MVGESENYGTEQEHLNNIFGARLRITALRAPAGPGVEFLEYLAPRDGRPMPLDTRATDLWHWQIRLAAPDADVAAQALRAGKAAFVSPGIVAMPDGKLGFGKGVVVRDPDGHAVQVVQP
;
A
#
# COMPACT_ATOMS: atom_id res chain seq x y z
N MET A 1 7.05 -6.80 10.75
CA MET A 1 7.53 -7.77 9.74
C MET A 1 7.27 -9.17 10.26
N VAL A 2 6.71 -10.05 9.45
CA VAL A 2 6.43 -11.45 9.82
C VAL A 2 7.49 -12.37 9.23
N GLY A 3 8.01 -12.05 8.04
CA GLY A 3 9.05 -12.82 7.39
C GLY A 3 9.51 -12.17 6.09
N GLU A 4 10.62 -12.66 5.60
CA GLU A 4 11.18 -12.32 4.29
C GLU A 4 11.67 -13.61 3.62
N SER A 5 11.42 -13.76 2.33
CA SER A 5 11.89 -14.91 1.54
C SER A 5 12.21 -14.49 0.11
N GLU A 6 13.13 -15.22 -0.54
CA GLU A 6 13.29 -15.16 -1.99
C GLU A 6 12.53 -16.31 -2.64
N ASN A 7 11.80 -16.01 -3.70
CA ASN A 7 11.02 -16.96 -4.47
C ASN A 7 11.38 -16.85 -5.95
N TYR A 8 11.55 -17.98 -6.61
CA TYR A 8 11.93 -18.09 -8.01
C TYR A 8 11.58 -19.48 -8.55
N GLY A 9 11.77 -19.69 -9.85
CA GLY A 9 11.49 -20.96 -10.53
C GLY A 9 10.16 -20.96 -11.26
N THR A 10 9.85 -22.07 -11.90
CA THR A 10 8.71 -22.20 -12.82
C THR A 10 7.38 -21.89 -12.16
N GLU A 11 7.18 -22.28 -10.91
CA GLU A 11 5.94 -21.98 -10.17
C GLU A 11 5.77 -20.48 -9.96
N GLN A 12 6.85 -19.78 -9.59
CA GLN A 12 6.82 -18.33 -9.40
C GLN A 12 6.59 -17.59 -10.73
N GLU A 13 7.22 -18.07 -11.80
CA GLU A 13 7.02 -17.52 -13.15
C GLU A 13 5.56 -17.64 -13.59
N HIS A 14 4.95 -18.81 -13.40
CA HIS A 14 3.55 -19.03 -13.73
C HIS A 14 2.60 -18.23 -12.85
N LEU A 15 2.88 -18.13 -11.55
CA LEU A 15 2.04 -17.36 -10.62
C LEU A 15 1.96 -15.88 -11.00
N ASN A 16 3.10 -15.29 -11.35
CA ASN A 16 3.17 -13.86 -11.74
C ASN A 16 2.98 -13.62 -13.24
N ASN A 17 2.98 -14.68 -14.06
CA ASN A 17 3.03 -14.61 -15.52
C ASN A 17 4.20 -13.76 -16.02
N ILE A 18 5.38 -13.93 -15.41
CA ILE A 18 6.61 -13.21 -15.74
C ILE A 18 7.74 -14.23 -15.85
N PHE A 19 8.30 -14.39 -17.04
CA PHE A 19 9.43 -15.27 -17.27
C PHE A 19 10.68 -14.79 -16.54
N GLY A 20 11.39 -15.70 -15.87
CA GLY A 20 12.56 -15.41 -15.07
C GLY A 20 12.28 -14.65 -13.77
N ALA A 21 11.01 -14.66 -13.30
CA ALA A 21 10.64 -13.97 -12.07
C ALA A 21 11.46 -14.46 -10.87
N ARG A 22 12.15 -13.53 -10.22
CA ARG A 22 12.81 -13.70 -8.93
C ARG A 22 12.40 -12.57 -8.01
N LEU A 23 11.79 -12.92 -6.91
CA LEU A 23 11.15 -11.98 -6.00
C LEU A 23 11.79 -12.06 -4.61
N ARG A 24 11.97 -10.91 -3.97
CA ARG A 24 12.04 -10.82 -2.52
C ARG A 24 10.65 -10.46 -2.01
N ILE A 25 10.07 -11.32 -1.17
CA ILE A 25 8.75 -11.12 -0.60
C ILE A 25 8.92 -10.78 0.88
N THR A 26 8.42 -9.61 1.28
CA THR A 26 8.40 -9.16 2.67
C THR A 26 6.97 -9.12 3.18
N ALA A 27 6.65 -9.98 4.15
CA ALA A 27 5.31 -10.06 4.72
C ALA A 27 5.16 -9.19 5.97
N LEU A 28 4.09 -8.43 6.01
CA LEU A 28 3.64 -7.63 7.14
C LEU A 28 2.26 -8.11 7.60
N ARG A 29 2.02 -8.06 8.91
CA ARG A 29 0.72 -8.37 9.49
C ARG A 29 0.36 -7.39 10.61
N ALA A 30 -0.88 -6.91 10.58
CA ALA A 30 -1.49 -6.21 11.69
C ALA A 30 -2.09 -7.21 12.72
N PRO A 31 -2.46 -6.76 13.92
CA PRO A 31 -3.13 -7.60 14.92
C PRO A 31 -4.44 -8.21 14.43
N ALA A 32 -5.12 -7.58 13.47
CA ALA A 32 -6.35 -8.05 12.86
C ALA A 32 -6.36 -7.73 11.36
N GLY A 33 -7.17 -8.49 10.60
CA GLY A 33 -7.30 -8.35 9.16
C GLY A 33 -6.27 -9.18 8.37
N PRO A 34 -6.27 -9.05 7.03
CA PRO A 34 -5.32 -9.73 6.16
C PRO A 34 -3.90 -9.18 6.32
N GLY A 35 -2.92 -9.99 5.97
CA GLY A 35 -1.54 -9.53 5.81
C GLY A 35 -1.34 -8.72 4.54
N VAL A 36 -0.21 -8.03 4.45
CA VAL A 36 0.27 -7.33 3.26
C VAL A 36 1.62 -7.90 2.89
N GLU A 37 1.82 -8.20 1.63
CA GLU A 37 3.10 -8.64 1.09
C GLU A 37 3.64 -7.61 0.11
N PHE A 38 4.90 -7.23 0.29
CA PHE A 38 5.65 -6.44 -0.67
C PHE A 38 6.46 -7.39 -1.54
N LEU A 39 6.28 -7.30 -2.84
CA LEU A 39 6.96 -8.11 -3.85
C LEU A 39 8.00 -7.23 -4.57
N GLU A 40 9.26 -7.35 -4.17
CA GLU A 40 10.36 -6.70 -4.87
C GLU A 40 10.87 -7.62 -5.98
N TYR A 41 10.72 -7.21 -7.24
CA TYR A 41 11.27 -7.95 -8.37
C TYR A 41 12.79 -7.76 -8.44
N LEU A 42 13.53 -8.78 -8.08
CA LEU A 42 14.99 -8.84 -8.24
C LEU A 42 15.38 -9.10 -9.70
N ALA A 43 14.48 -9.82 -10.44
CA ALA A 43 14.51 -10.02 -11.87
C ALA A 43 13.09 -10.32 -12.39
N PRO A 44 12.73 -9.86 -13.60
CA PRO A 44 13.39 -8.80 -14.35
C PRO A 44 13.20 -7.44 -13.64
N ARG A 45 14.06 -6.47 -13.96
CA ARG A 45 14.01 -5.10 -13.39
C ARG A 45 13.53 -4.06 -14.40
N ASP A 46 12.60 -4.43 -15.26
CA ASP A 46 12.07 -3.62 -16.35
C ASP A 46 10.63 -3.14 -16.08
N GLY A 47 10.21 -3.19 -14.83
CA GLY A 47 8.92 -2.68 -14.39
C GLY A 47 8.75 -1.19 -14.71
N ARG A 48 7.53 -0.83 -15.15
CA ARG A 48 7.17 0.56 -15.40
C ARG A 48 6.73 1.24 -14.10
N PRO A 49 7.14 2.49 -13.85
CA PRO A 49 6.64 3.23 -12.69
C PRO A 49 5.14 3.51 -12.83
N MET A 50 4.46 3.71 -11.69
CA MET A 50 3.08 4.18 -11.66
C MET A 50 3.00 5.54 -12.38
N PRO A 51 2.05 5.74 -13.32
CA PRO A 51 1.87 7.03 -13.96
C PRO A 51 1.58 8.13 -12.93
N LEU A 52 2.27 9.27 -13.05
CA LEU A 52 2.17 10.37 -12.09
C LEU A 52 0.78 11.01 -12.02
N ASP A 53 0.02 10.92 -13.10
CA ASP A 53 -1.34 11.43 -13.23
C ASP A 53 -2.43 10.42 -12.85
N THR A 54 -2.05 9.29 -12.26
CA THR A 54 -2.98 8.24 -11.81
C THR A 54 -4.08 8.79 -10.90
N ARG A 55 -5.33 8.48 -11.26
CA ARG A 55 -6.54 8.90 -10.55
C ARG A 55 -7.24 7.69 -9.92
N ALA A 56 -8.06 7.96 -8.91
CA ALA A 56 -8.86 6.93 -8.25
C ALA A 56 -9.92 6.28 -9.17
N THR A 57 -10.16 6.85 -10.36
CA THR A 57 -11.07 6.32 -11.38
C THR A 57 -10.41 5.44 -12.43
N ASP A 58 -9.09 5.29 -12.38
CA ASP A 58 -8.36 4.47 -13.35
C ASP A 58 -8.50 2.98 -13.02
N LEU A 59 -8.50 2.13 -14.05
CA LEU A 59 -8.71 0.69 -13.89
C LEU A 59 -7.59 -0.01 -13.12
N TRP A 60 -6.39 0.56 -13.08
CA TRP A 60 -5.26 0.04 -12.32
C TRP A 60 -5.17 0.62 -10.91
N HIS A 61 -6.10 1.53 -10.54
CA HIS A 61 -6.12 2.06 -9.17
C HIS A 61 -6.61 0.98 -8.20
N TRP A 62 -5.90 0.83 -7.12
CA TRP A 62 -6.33 0.09 -5.96
C TRP A 62 -5.80 0.76 -4.69
N GLN A 63 -6.43 0.47 -3.58
CA GLN A 63 -5.98 1.00 -2.30
C GLN A 63 -6.19 -0.01 -1.18
N ILE A 64 -5.32 0.03 -0.19
CA ILE A 64 -5.51 -0.66 1.07
C ILE A 64 -6.01 0.33 2.12
N ARG A 65 -6.86 -0.16 3.03
CA ARG A 65 -7.31 0.59 4.19
C ARG A 65 -6.69 0.00 5.44
N LEU A 66 -6.03 0.85 6.23
CA LEU A 66 -5.45 0.52 7.51
C LEU A 66 -6.20 1.27 8.61
N ALA A 67 -6.64 0.56 9.65
CA ALA A 67 -7.21 1.18 10.83
C ALA A 67 -6.09 1.56 11.80
N ALA A 68 -6.12 2.80 12.29
CA ALA A 68 -5.22 3.31 13.31
C ALA A 68 -6.03 3.80 14.51
N PRO A 69 -5.56 3.56 15.75
CA PRO A 69 -6.22 4.08 16.95
C PRO A 69 -6.32 5.61 16.96
N ASP A 70 -5.33 6.28 16.35
CA ASP A 70 -5.25 7.73 16.24
C ASP A 70 -4.71 8.10 14.86
N ALA A 71 -5.59 8.70 14.03
CA ALA A 71 -5.24 9.10 12.68
C ALA A 71 -4.32 10.34 12.65
N ASP A 72 -4.36 11.20 13.66
CA ASP A 72 -3.48 12.38 13.72
C ASP A 72 -2.03 11.96 14.00
N VAL A 73 -1.83 11.04 14.93
CA VAL A 73 -0.51 10.46 15.21
C VAL A 73 0.02 9.73 13.98
N ALA A 74 -0.82 8.95 13.32
CA ALA A 74 -0.44 8.26 12.09
C ALA A 74 -0.05 9.25 10.98
N ALA A 75 -0.82 10.32 10.78
CA ALA A 75 -0.51 11.33 9.78
C ALA A 75 0.79 12.10 10.08
N GLN A 76 1.09 12.35 11.36
CA GLN A 76 2.37 12.95 11.75
C GLN A 76 3.55 12.04 11.43
N ALA A 77 3.44 10.74 11.72
CA ALA A 77 4.46 9.75 11.38
C ALA A 77 4.68 9.65 9.86
N LEU A 78 3.59 9.64 9.08
CA LEU A 78 3.65 9.64 7.62
C LEU A 78 4.35 10.90 7.06
N ARG A 79 4.08 12.09 7.63
CA ARG A 79 4.78 13.33 7.25
C ARG A 79 6.26 13.27 7.61
N ALA A 80 6.60 12.80 8.79
CA ALA A 80 7.99 12.61 9.20
C ALA A 80 8.73 11.63 8.26
N GLY A 81 8.05 10.58 7.80
CA GLY A 81 8.53 9.63 6.79
C GLY A 81 8.48 10.16 5.35
N LYS A 82 8.08 11.42 5.13
CA LYS A 82 7.97 12.06 3.81
C LYS A 82 7.03 11.34 2.83
N ALA A 83 5.98 10.68 3.33
CA ALA A 83 4.96 10.07 2.48
C ALA A 83 4.27 11.13 1.59
N ALA A 84 3.94 10.77 0.37
CA ALA A 84 3.22 11.62 -0.56
C ALA A 84 1.73 11.66 -0.20
N PHE A 85 1.24 12.81 0.29
CA PHE A 85 -0.16 12.97 0.65
C PHE A 85 -1.04 13.19 -0.58
N VAL A 86 -2.13 12.44 -0.69
CA VAL A 86 -3.19 12.63 -1.69
C VAL A 86 -4.26 13.56 -1.13
N SER A 87 -4.71 13.32 0.09
CA SER A 87 -5.58 14.25 0.80
C SER A 87 -4.77 15.43 1.37
N PRO A 88 -5.37 16.64 1.53
CA PRO A 88 -4.65 17.82 2.05
C PRO A 88 -4.15 17.63 3.48
N GLY A 89 -4.67 16.65 4.19
CA GLY A 89 -4.38 16.28 5.56
C GLY A 89 -5.42 15.30 6.07
N ILE A 90 -5.63 15.29 7.38
CA ILE A 90 -6.73 14.54 7.99
C ILE A 90 -8.06 15.16 7.52
N VAL A 91 -8.96 14.29 7.05
CA VAL A 91 -10.30 14.64 6.64
C VAL A 91 -11.29 14.01 7.64
N ALA A 92 -12.14 14.84 8.24
CA ALA A 92 -13.19 14.38 9.14
C ALA A 92 -14.41 13.89 8.34
N MET A 93 -15.00 12.81 8.80
CA MET A 93 -16.22 12.19 8.27
C MET A 93 -17.32 12.20 9.37
N PRO A 94 -17.93 13.36 9.64
CA PRO A 94 -18.79 13.53 10.82
C PRO A 94 -20.06 12.68 10.78
N ASP A 95 -20.49 12.26 9.60
CA ASP A 95 -21.68 11.43 9.43
C ASP A 95 -21.39 9.91 9.46
N GLY A 96 -20.14 9.52 9.57
CA GLY A 96 -19.72 8.11 9.66
C GLY A 96 -20.12 7.21 8.49
N LYS A 97 -20.67 7.75 7.39
CA LYS A 97 -21.19 6.96 6.26
C LYS A 97 -20.17 6.06 5.58
N LEU A 98 -18.89 6.39 5.71
CA LEU A 98 -17.80 5.58 5.17
C LEU A 98 -17.25 4.54 6.17
N GLY A 99 -17.86 4.44 7.37
CA GLY A 99 -17.46 3.50 8.41
C GLY A 99 -16.21 3.92 9.19
N PHE A 100 -15.89 5.22 9.20
CA PHE A 100 -14.81 5.79 10.02
C PHE A 100 -15.07 7.28 10.30
N GLY A 101 -14.51 7.81 11.40
CA GLY A 101 -14.71 9.20 11.82
C GLY A 101 -13.76 10.20 11.17
N LYS A 102 -12.54 9.80 10.89
CA LYS A 102 -11.53 10.60 10.18
C LYS A 102 -10.47 9.74 9.52
N GLY A 103 -9.78 10.29 8.53
CA GLY A 103 -8.73 9.56 7.85
C GLY A 103 -7.88 10.43 6.92
N VAL A 104 -6.88 9.80 6.34
CA VAL A 104 -5.94 10.39 5.39
C VAL A 104 -5.60 9.39 4.30
N VAL A 105 -5.34 9.87 3.09
CA VAL A 105 -4.85 9.05 1.99
C VAL A 105 -3.46 9.53 1.60
N VAL A 106 -2.53 8.59 1.52
CA VAL A 106 -1.16 8.81 1.05
C VAL A 106 -0.83 7.83 -0.07
N ARG A 107 0.27 8.06 -0.76
CA ARG A 107 0.87 7.07 -1.67
C ARG A 107 2.13 6.49 -1.06
N ASP A 108 2.34 5.21 -1.30
CA ASP A 108 3.62 4.56 -1.04
C ASP A 108 4.69 5.00 -2.08
N PRO A 109 5.96 4.59 -1.93
CA PRO A 109 7.02 4.93 -2.89
C PRO A 109 6.74 4.47 -4.32
N ASP A 110 5.95 3.40 -4.51
CA ASP A 110 5.60 2.85 -5.82
C ASP A 110 4.32 3.49 -6.40
N GLY A 111 3.67 4.39 -5.65
CA GLY A 111 2.50 5.16 -6.09
C GLY A 111 1.15 4.56 -5.72
N HIS A 112 1.09 3.42 -5.02
CA HIS A 112 -0.17 2.83 -4.58
C HIS A 112 -0.81 3.64 -3.46
N ALA A 113 -2.14 3.69 -3.46
CA ALA A 113 -2.87 4.43 -2.45
C ALA A 113 -2.99 3.65 -1.13
N VAL A 114 -2.68 4.31 -0.02
CA VAL A 114 -2.86 3.80 1.33
C VAL A 114 -3.78 4.76 2.08
N GLN A 115 -4.94 4.27 2.50
CA GLN A 115 -5.90 5.00 3.32
C GLN A 115 -5.70 4.61 4.78
N VAL A 116 -5.35 5.57 5.64
CA VAL A 116 -5.28 5.37 7.09
C VAL A 116 -6.51 6.01 7.71
N VAL A 117 -7.28 5.23 8.47
CA VAL A 117 -8.55 5.68 9.06
C VAL A 117 -8.57 5.43 10.57
N GLN A 118 -9.28 6.31 11.26
CA GLN A 118 -9.67 6.11 12.65
C GLN A 118 -11.17 5.81 12.67
N PRO A 119 -11.58 4.62 13.16
CA PRO A 119 -12.98 4.23 13.32
C PRO A 119 -13.81 5.19 14.16
#